data_b12a4907452886ac01f124bc9f8267c4
#
_entry.id   b12a4907452886ac01f124bc9f8267c4
#
_cell.length_a   1.000
_cell.length_b   1.000
_cell.length_c   1.000
_cell.angle_alpha   90.00
_cell.angle_beta   90.00
_cell.angle_gamma   90.00
#
_symmetry.space_group_name_H-M   'P 1'
#
loop_
_entity.id
_entity.type
_entity.pdbx_description
1 polymer ?
#
loop_
_entity_poly.entity_id
_entity_poly.type
_entity_poly.pdbx_seq_one_letter_code
_entity_poly.pdbx_strand_id
1 'polypeptide(L)'
;MSMSKAGDAKSRELIQTVSQISNGLMNEVSKVIIGKQENLRRVTIGILSNGNMLIEDFPGLAKTLMANTFSSALGCKFKRVQFTPDLLPADVMGTYMYDQQAGEFKLRPGPLFTNLLLADEINRAPPKTQAALLEAMEEKQVTIEGITHKLPAPFITMATQNPIEQEGTYPLPEAQMDRFLMKMSMGYPDRQEEKACLLYTSDAADDTPCVDLGGRR
;
A
#
# COMPACT_ATOMS: atom_id res chain seq x y z
N MET A 1 -39.39 5.35 -23.48
CA MET A 1 -38.77 6.61 -22.99
C MET A 1 -38.65 6.72 -21.46
N SER A 2 -39.23 5.84 -20.66
CA SER A 2 -39.21 5.88 -19.17
C SER A 2 -38.00 5.20 -18.52
N MET A 3 -37.36 4.20 -19.13
CA MET A 3 -36.22 3.45 -18.58
C MET A 3 -34.90 4.25 -18.57
N SER A 4 -34.72 5.24 -19.42
CA SER A 4 -33.53 6.09 -19.50
C SER A 4 -33.40 7.03 -18.27
N LYS A 5 -34.51 7.63 -17.79
CA LYS A 5 -34.48 8.60 -16.68
C LYS A 5 -34.17 7.97 -15.32
N ALA A 6 -34.59 6.73 -15.06
CA ALA A 6 -34.32 6.03 -13.81
C ALA A 6 -32.85 5.59 -13.74
N GLY A 7 -32.23 5.19 -14.87
CA GLY A 7 -30.81 4.90 -14.97
C GLY A 7 -29.95 6.13 -14.68
N ASP A 8 -30.33 7.29 -15.25
CA ASP A 8 -29.62 8.55 -15.04
C ASP A 8 -29.67 9.04 -13.58
N ALA A 9 -30.81 8.88 -12.90
CA ALA A 9 -30.95 9.26 -11.49
C ALA A 9 -30.04 8.40 -10.57
N LYS A 10 -30.05 7.08 -10.76
CA LYS A 10 -29.20 6.15 -10.02
C LYS A 10 -27.71 6.39 -10.26
N SER A 11 -27.34 6.70 -11.49
CA SER A 11 -25.94 7.03 -11.84
C SER A 11 -25.50 8.32 -11.17
N ARG A 12 -26.34 9.35 -11.08
CA ARG A 12 -26.04 10.61 -10.40
C ARG A 12 -25.88 10.42 -8.89
N GLU A 13 -26.75 9.64 -8.26
CA GLU A 13 -26.64 9.30 -6.84
C GLU A 13 -25.34 8.57 -6.52
N LEU A 14 -24.96 7.60 -7.36
CA LEU A 14 -23.71 6.88 -7.22
C LEU A 14 -22.49 7.81 -7.35
N ILE A 15 -22.49 8.71 -8.33
CA ILE A 15 -21.43 9.70 -8.53
C ILE A 15 -21.33 10.62 -7.30
N GLN A 16 -22.44 11.08 -6.76
CA GLN A 16 -22.43 11.91 -5.54
C GLN A 16 -21.85 11.15 -4.34
N THR A 17 -22.26 9.90 -4.15
CA THR A 17 -21.74 9.06 -3.06
C THR A 17 -20.23 8.84 -3.19
N VAL A 18 -19.74 8.48 -4.37
CA VAL A 18 -18.29 8.31 -4.62
C VAL A 18 -17.53 9.61 -4.40
N SER A 19 -18.08 10.74 -4.84
CA SER A 19 -17.48 12.07 -4.62
C SER A 19 -17.39 12.41 -3.13
N GLN A 20 -18.43 12.15 -2.35
CA GLN A 20 -18.43 12.38 -0.91
C GLN A 20 -17.39 11.51 -0.19
N ILE A 21 -17.33 10.22 -0.51
CA ILE A 21 -16.33 9.28 0.05
C ILE A 21 -14.90 9.72 -0.31
N SER A 22 -14.67 10.07 -1.58
CA SER A 22 -13.36 10.53 -2.06
C SER A 22 -12.91 11.80 -1.33
N ASN A 23 -13.81 12.79 -1.22
CA ASN A 23 -13.49 14.04 -0.53
C ASN A 23 -13.27 13.83 0.97
N GLY A 24 -14.06 12.98 1.62
CA GLY A 24 -13.88 12.60 3.01
C GLY A 24 -12.50 11.95 3.25
N LEU A 25 -12.15 10.97 2.43
CA LEU A 25 -10.86 10.28 2.50
C LEU A 25 -9.69 11.25 2.27
N MET A 26 -9.78 12.10 1.25
CA MET A 26 -8.76 13.12 0.95
C MET A 26 -8.57 14.09 2.13
N ASN A 27 -9.65 14.53 2.75
CA ASN A 27 -9.59 15.42 3.91
C ASN A 27 -8.90 14.76 5.10
N GLU A 28 -9.21 13.48 5.41
CA GLU A 28 -8.56 12.77 6.51
C GLU A 28 -7.06 12.56 6.25
N VAL A 29 -6.71 12.12 5.05
CA VAL A 29 -5.31 11.84 4.70
C VAL A 29 -4.48 13.14 4.65
N SER A 30 -5.05 14.25 4.19
CA SER A 30 -4.39 15.55 4.13
C SER A 30 -4.09 16.16 5.51
N LYS A 31 -4.67 15.65 6.58
CA LYS A 31 -4.31 16.06 7.96
C LYS A 31 -2.92 15.56 8.36
N VAL A 32 -2.47 14.45 7.77
CA VAL A 32 -1.20 13.79 8.10
C VAL A 32 -0.14 14.04 7.02
N ILE A 33 -0.56 14.05 5.74
CA ILE A 33 0.35 14.21 4.61
C ILE A 33 0.20 15.62 4.06
N ILE A 34 1.25 16.40 4.25
CA ILE A 34 1.31 17.78 3.81
C ILE A 34 1.76 17.83 2.34
N GLY A 35 1.03 18.57 1.51
CA GLY A 35 1.30 18.67 0.07
C GLY A 35 0.90 17.40 -0.70
N LYS A 36 1.53 17.20 -1.87
CA LYS A 36 1.35 16.00 -2.71
C LYS A 36 -0.11 15.71 -3.11
N GLN A 37 -0.96 16.75 -3.20
CA GLN A 37 -2.41 16.61 -3.43
C GLN A 37 -2.74 15.76 -4.66
N GLU A 38 -1.97 15.91 -5.75
CA GLU A 38 -2.16 15.12 -6.97
C GLU A 38 -1.87 13.63 -6.73
N ASN A 39 -0.81 13.32 -5.97
CA ASN A 39 -0.47 11.94 -5.62
C ASN A 39 -1.50 11.31 -4.69
N LEU A 40 -1.98 12.06 -3.69
CA LEU A 40 -3.08 11.62 -2.82
C LEU A 40 -4.35 11.33 -3.63
N ARG A 41 -4.69 12.18 -4.61
CA ARG A 41 -5.81 11.96 -5.51
C ARG A 41 -5.64 10.68 -6.35
N ARG A 42 -4.46 10.45 -6.92
CA ARG A 42 -4.15 9.24 -7.68
C ARG A 42 -4.27 7.98 -6.83
N VAL A 43 -3.71 8.00 -5.60
CA VAL A 43 -3.85 6.87 -4.66
C VAL A 43 -5.31 6.64 -4.29
N THR A 44 -6.07 7.71 -4.04
CA THR A 44 -7.52 7.61 -3.78
C THR A 44 -8.26 6.94 -4.94
N ILE A 45 -7.97 7.32 -6.18
CA ILE A 45 -8.54 6.68 -7.38
C ILE A 45 -8.16 5.19 -7.42
N GLY A 46 -6.89 4.86 -7.20
CA GLY A 46 -6.42 3.47 -7.17
C GLY A 46 -7.17 2.63 -6.14
N ILE A 47 -7.34 3.15 -4.93
CA ILE A 47 -8.05 2.48 -3.84
C ILE A 47 -9.55 2.30 -4.18
N LEU A 48 -10.23 3.34 -4.62
CA LEU A 48 -11.66 3.28 -4.95
C LEU A 48 -11.94 2.38 -6.15
N SER A 49 -10.98 2.23 -7.05
CA SER A 49 -11.05 1.31 -8.19
C SER A 49 -10.62 -0.12 -7.85
N ASN A 50 -10.25 -0.42 -6.58
CA ASN A 50 -9.68 -1.69 -6.14
C ASN A 50 -8.47 -2.12 -7.01
N GLY A 51 -7.70 -1.13 -7.48
CA GLY A 51 -6.58 -1.30 -8.40
C GLY A 51 -5.24 -1.28 -7.69
N ASN A 52 -4.29 -2.09 -8.17
CA ASN A 52 -2.93 -2.07 -7.68
C ASN A 52 -2.13 -0.91 -8.29
N MET A 53 -1.16 -0.38 -7.57
CA MET A 53 -0.39 0.80 -7.97
C MET A 53 1.10 0.52 -7.92
N LEU A 54 1.83 1.00 -8.92
CA LEU A 54 3.30 0.95 -8.96
C LEU A 54 3.85 2.37 -8.77
N ILE A 55 4.70 2.53 -7.77
CA ILE A 55 5.35 3.80 -7.43
C ILE A 55 6.83 3.70 -7.79
N GLU A 56 7.25 4.46 -8.78
CA GLU A 56 8.67 4.58 -9.14
C GLU A 56 9.26 5.81 -8.51
N ASP A 57 10.12 5.60 -7.52
CA ASP A 57 10.71 6.70 -6.80
C ASP A 57 11.93 6.32 -5.98
N PHE A 58 12.67 7.36 -5.61
CA PHE A 58 13.79 7.25 -4.68
C PHE A 58 13.34 6.82 -3.28
N PRO A 59 14.22 6.24 -2.48
CA PRO A 59 13.94 5.95 -1.07
C PRO A 59 13.70 7.25 -0.27
N GLY A 60 12.96 7.14 0.83
CA GLY A 60 12.77 8.28 1.76
C GLY A 60 11.61 9.23 1.44
N LEU A 61 10.79 8.96 0.42
CA LEU A 61 9.68 9.83 -0.01
C LEU A 61 8.33 9.53 0.67
N ALA A 62 8.33 9.19 1.95
CA ALA A 62 7.13 8.99 2.79
C ALA A 62 6.09 7.98 2.24
N LYS A 63 6.48 7.04 1.36
CA LYS A 63 5.59 6.02 0.79
C LYS A 63 4.91 5.16 1.87
N THR A 64 5.66 4.78 2.89
CA THR A 64 5.14 4.01 4.03
C THR A 64 4.14 4.81 4.84
N LEU A 65 4.42 6.09 5.11
CA LEU A 65 3.49 6.98 5.80
C LEU A 65 2.19 7.11 5.01
N MET A 66 2.26 7.31 3.69
CA MET A 66 1.10 7.41 2.82
C MET A 66 0.24 6.14 2.89
N ALA A 67 0.82 4.96 2.66
CA ALA A 67 0.08 3.69 2.68
C ALA A 67 -0.56 3.44 4.05
N ASN A 68 0.15 3.71 5.14
CA ASN A 68 -0.38 3.55 6.49
C ASN A 68 -1.52 4.54 6.80
N THR A 69 -1.38 5.80 6.38
CA THR A 69 -2.42 6.83 6.58
C THR A 69 -3.70 6.47 5.83
N PHE A 70 -3.61 6.05 4.57
CA PHE A 70 -4.78 5.57 3.81
C PHE A 70 -5.43 4.35 4.47
N SER A 71 -4.61 3.38 4.90
CA SER A 71 -5.13 2.20 5.57
C SER A 71 -5.88 2.54 6.86
N SER A 72 -5.32 3.45 7.67
CA SER A 72 -5.93 3.92 8.91
C SER A 72 -7.24 4.67 8.66
N ALA A 73 -7.25 5.58 7.67
CA ALA A 73 -8.45 6.33 7.29
C ALA A 73 -9.59 5.44 6.77
N LEU A 74 -9.24 4.30 6.17
CA LEU A 74 -10.19 3.31 5.66
C LEU A 74 -10.58 2.23 6.69
N GLY A 75 -9.93 2.19 7.86
CA GLY A 75 -10.12 1.12 8.84
C GLY A 75 -9.64 -0.25 8.33
N CYS A 76 -8.69 -0.29 7.41
CA CYS A 76 -8.16 -1.48 6.77
C CYS A 76 -6.87 -1.97 7.44
N LYS A 77 -6.61 -3.28 7.36
CA LYS A 77 -5.33 -3.85 7.81
C LYS A 77 -4.22 -3.47 6.83
N PHE A 78 -3.12 -3.01 7.37
CA PHE A 78 -1.91 -2.65 6.63
C PHE A 78 -0.75 -3.58 6.95
N LYS A 79 0.00 -3.98 5.94
CA LYS A 79 1.32 -4.62 6.09
C LYS A 79 2.31 -4.05 5.10
N ARG A 80 3.57 -3.98 5.52
CA ARG A 80 4.71 -3.63 4.67
C ARG A 80 5.61 -4.84 4.54
N VAL A 81 6.08 -5.11 3.33
CA VAL A 81 7.12 -6.10 3.04
C VAL A 81 8.22 -5.41 2.26
N GLN A 82 9.43 -5.50 2.78
CA GLN A 82 10.62 -5.12 2.04
C GLN A 82 11.07 -6.30 1.20
N PHE A 83 11.13 -6.13 -0.11
CA PHE A 83 11.59 -7.17 -1.02
C PHE A 83 13.11 -7.15 -1.08
N THR A 84 13.72 -8.32 -0.84
CA THR A 84 15.17 -8.54 -0.80
C THR A 84 15.55 -9.72 -1.66
N PRO A 85 16.83 -9.84 -2.09
CA PRO A 85 17.26 -10.94 -2.96
C PRO A 85 17.09 -12.34 -2.35
N ASP A 86 17.02 -12.45 -1.04
CA ASP A 86 16.85 -13.70 -0.29
C ASP A 86 15.38 -14.00 0.08
N LEU A 87 14.44 -13.09 -0.22
CA LEU A 87 13.03 -13.27 0.11
C LEU A 87 12.40 -14.41 -0.70
N LEU A 88 11.83 -15.37 0.01
CA LEU A 88 11.17 -16.53 -0.60
C LEU A 88 9.65 -16.29 -0.78
N PRO A 89 9.00 -16.97 -1.73
CA PRO A 89 7.53 -16.91 -1.88
C PRO A 89 6.78 -17.26 -0.59
N ALA A 90 7.26 -18.22 0.19
CA ALA A 90 6.67 -18.64 1.46
C ALA A 90 6.70 -17.53 2.52
N ASP A 91 7.71 -16.64 2.50
CA ASP A 91 7.79 -15.51 3.43
C ASP A 91 6.69 -14.49 3.18
N VAL A 92 6.21 -14.41 1.95
CA VAL A 92 5.16 -13.46 1.53
C VAL A 92 3.77 -14.09 1.65
N MET A 93 3.60 -15.33 1.18
CA MET A 93 2.32 -16.05 1.20
C MET A 93 2.00 -16.64 2.57
N GLY A 94 3.04 -17.11 3.30
CA GLY A 94 2.88 -17.90 4.50
C GLY A 94 3.19 -19.39 4.23
N THR A 95 3.13 -20.18 5.29
CA THR A 95 3.43 -21.61 5.27
C THR A 95 2.62 -22.35 6.31
N TYR A 96 2.50 -23.67 6.17
CA TYR A 96 1.95 -24.52 7.21
C TYR A 96 3.03 -24.86 8.23
N MET A 97 2.71 -24.74 9.51
CA MET A 97 3.56 -25.12 10.63
C MET A 97 2.87 -26.16 11.47
N TYR A 98 3.62 -27.16 11.92
CA TYR A 98 3.10 -28.18 12.83
C TYR A 98 2.91 -27.60 14.23
N ASP A 99 1.67 -27.59 14.69
CA ASP A 99 1.30 -27.22 16.06
C ASP A 99 1.40 -28.46 16.96
N GLN A 100 2.44 -28.52 17.79
CA GLN A 100 2.66 -29.66 18.69
C GLN A 100 1.57 -29.86 19.73
N GLN A 101 0.89 -28.77 20.14
CA GLN A 101 -0.17 -28.86 21.14
C GLN A 101 -1.47 -29.43 20.55
N ALA A 102 -1.78 -29.01 19.32
CA ALA A 102 -2.97 -29.47 18.60
C ALA A 102 -2.74 -30.78 17.82
N GLY A 103 -1.49 -31.17 17.57
CA GLY A 103 -1.14 -32.35 16.77
C GLY A 103 -1.45 -32.21 15.28
N GLU A 104 -1.58 -30.99 14.76
CA GLU A 104 -2.00 -30.70 13.38
C GLU A 104 -1.17 -29.61 12.72
N PHE A 105 -1.19 -29.58 11.38
CA PHE A 105 -0.59 -28.48 10.62
C PHE A 105 -1.54 -27.28 10.58
N LYS A 106 -1.07 -26.12 11.02
CA LYS A 106 -1.82 -24.85 10.99
C LYS A 106 -1.17 -23.87 10.02
N LEU A 107 -2.01 -23.19 9.24
CA LEU A 107 -1.55 -22.12 8.39
C LEU A 107 -1.04 -20.95 9.24
N ARG A 108 0.22 -20.56 9.03
CA ARG A 108 0.78 -19.30 9.46
C ARG A 108 0.71 -18.32 8.29
N PRO A 109 -0.30 -17.42 8.26
CA PRO A 109 -0.51 -16.53 7.12
C PRO A 109 0.61 -15.52 7.01
N GLY A 110 1.10 -15.34 5.79
CA GLY A 110 2.13 -14.36 5.46
C GLY A 110 1.59 -12.92 5.38
N PRO A 111 2.44 -11.98 4.97
CA PRO A 111 2.05 -10.57 4.79
C PRO A 111 0.95 -10.32 3.77
N LEU A 112 0.76 -11.18 2.77
CA LEU A 112 -0.32 -11.03 1.78
C LEU A 112 -1.71 -11.08 2.40
N PHE A 113 -1.88 -11.67 3.59
CA PHE A 113 -3.16 -11.66 4.30
C PHE A 113 -3.42 -10.32 4.99
N THR A 114 -3.63 -9.30 4.16
CA THR A 114 -3.92 -7.91 4.56
C THR A 114 -4.85 -7.25 3.55
N ASN A 115 -5.37 -6.05 3.86
CA ASN A 115 -6.19 -5.29 2.92
C ASN A 115 -5.35 -4.35 2.05
N LEU A 116 -4.39 -3.65 2.65
CA LEU A 116 -3.45 -2.79 1.94
C LEU A 116 -2.03 -3.28 2.20
N LEU A 117 -1.37 -3.70 1.12
CA LEU A 117 0.02 -4.15 1.15
C LEU A 117 0.92 -3.09 0.54
N LEU A 118 1.96 -2.69 1.26
CA LEU A 118 3.09 -1.97 0.67
C LEU A 118 4.21 -2.99 0.38
N ALA A 119 4.38 -3.29 -0.90
CA ALA A 119 5.47 -4.13 -1.41
C ALA A 119 6.64 -3.23 -1.81
N ASP A 120 7.61 -3.07 -0.92
CA ASP A 120 8.70 -2.11 -1.09
C ASP A 120 9.87 -2.75 -1.85
N GLU A 121 10.36 -2.06 -2.90
CA GLU A 121 11.48 -2.48 -3.76
C GLU A 121 11.27 -3.87 -4.41
N ILE A 122 10.11 -4.07 -5.05
CA ILE A 122 9.75 -5.39 -5.62
C ILE A 122 10.74 -5.91 -6.65
N ASN A 123 11.48 -5.02 -7.33
CA ASN A 123 12.50 -5.36 -8.30
C ASN A 123 13.78 -5.96 -7.67
N ARG A 124 13.93 -5.99 -6.35
CA ARG A 124 15.06 -6.64 -5.66
C ARG A 124 14.84 -8.12 -5.39
N ALA A 125 13.60 -8.57 -5.33
CA ALA A 125 13.33 -9.97 -5.06
C ALA A 125 13.43 -10.85 -6.31
N PRO A 126 13.75 -12.15 -6.12
CA PRO A 126 13.81 -13.10 -7.22
C PRO A 126 12.49 -13.19 -8.01
N PRO A 127 12.52 -13.53 -9.30
CA PRO A 127 11.32 -13.62 -10.14
C PRO A 127 10.22 -14.53 -9.60
N LYS A 128 10.58 -15.60 -8.87
CA LYS A 128 9.59 -16.50 -8.24
C LYS A 128 8.77 -15.78 -7.16
N THR A 129 9.41 -14.94 -6.36
CA THR A 129 8.74 -14.17 -5.30
C THR A 129 7.90 -13.03 -5.88
N GLN A 130 8.40 -12.38 -6.93
CA GLN A 130 7.61 -11.41 -7.69
C GLN A 130 6.36 -12.06 -8.30
N ALA A 131 6.50 -13.23 -8.91
CA ALA A 131 5.38 -13.96 -9.51
C ALA A 131 4.29 -14.32 -8.48
N ALA A 132 4.68 -14.73 -7.26
CA ALA A 132 3.73 -15.02 -6.19
C ALA A 132 2.92 -13.78 -5.77
N LEU A 133 3.56 -12.61 -5.68
CA LEU A 133 2.86 -11.35 -5.43
C LEU A 133 1.90 -10.98 -6.56
N LEU A 134 2.39 -11.05 -7.80
CA LEU A 134 1.61 -10.67 -8.98
C LEU A 134 0.40 -11.59 -9.22
N GLU A 135 0.53 -12.89 -8.93
CA GLU A 135 -0.58 -13.84 -8.93
C GLU A 135 -1.62 -13.46 -7.86
N ALA A 136 -1.16 -13.21 -6.64
CA ALA A 136 -2.04 -12.77 -5.56
C ALA A 136 -2.78 -11.46 -5.86
N MET A 137 -2.12 -10.53 -6.57
CA MET A 137 -2.72 -9.27 -7.02
C MET A 137 -3.85 -9.47 -8.04
N GLU A 138 -3.72 -10.44 -8.92
CA GLU A 138 -4.69 -10.74 -9.97
C GLU A 138 -5.83 -11.60 -9.45
N GLU A 139 -5.49 -12.75 -8.87
CA GLU A 139 -6.43 -13.77 -8.45
C GLU A 139 -7.12 -13.48 -7.10
N LYS A 140 -6.60 -12.53 -6.32
CA LYS A 140 -7.06 -12.21 -4.95
C LYS A 140 -7.07 -13.44 -4.02
N GLN A 141 -6.18 -14.38 -4.30
CA GLN A 141 -5.97 -15.62 -3.58
C GLN A 141 -4.51 -16.07 -3.65
N VAL A 142 -4.12 -16.98 -2.79
CA VAL A 142 -2.80 -17.62 -2.78
C VAL A 142 -2.94 -19.12 -2.62
N THR A 143 -2.08 -19.89 -3.27
CA THR A 143 -2.03 -21.34 -3.13
C THR A 143 -0.80 -21.74 -2.34
N ILE A 144 -1.01 -22.32 -1.16
CA ILE A 144 0.03 -22.76 -0.23
C ILE A 144 -0.08 -24.28 -0.07
N GLU A 145 0.97 -25.01 -0.46
CA GLU A 145 1.01 -26.49 -0.40
C GLU A 145 -0.21 -27.16 -1.04
N GLY A 146 -0.67 -26.61 -2.18
CA GLY A 146 -1.81 -27.14 -2.93
C GLY A 146 -3.19 -26.70 -2.41
N ILE A 147 -3.25 -25.96 -1.31
CA ILE A 147 -4.50 -25.42 -0.76
C ILE A 147 -4.64 -23.95 -1.10
N THR A 148 -5.76 -23.57 -1.73
CA THR A 148 -6.05 -22.21 -2.11
C THR A 148 -6.75 -21.43 -1.00
N HIS A 149 -6.19 -20.28 -0.65
CA HIS A 149 -6.71 -19.38 0.38
C HIS A 149 -7.07 -18.03 -0.24
N LYS A 150 -8.30 -17.56 -0.01
CA LYS A 150 -8.73 -16.22 -0.43
C LYS A 150 -8.09 -15.16 0.46
N LEU A 151 -7.66 -14.08 -0.18
CA LEU A 151 -7.16 -12.91 0.55
C LEU A 151 -8.32 -12.05 1.09
N PRO A 152 -8.09 -11.27 2.15
CA PRO A 152 -9.09 -10.33 2.67
C PRO A 152 -9.51 -9.33 1.59
N ALA A 153 -10.81 -9.04 1.49
CA ALA A 153 -11.31 -8.03 0.56
C ALA A 153 -11.55 -6.69 1.30
N PRO A 154 -11.19 -5.54 0.70
CA PRO A 154 -10.38 -5.40 -0.51
C PRO A 154 -8.93 -5.84 -0.29
N PHE A 155 -8.26 -6.33 -1.34
CA PHE A 155 -6.81 -6.55 -1.36
C PHE A 155 -6.18 -5.66 -2.42
N ILE A 156 -5.42 -4.67 -1.99
CA ILE A 156 -4.78 -3.67 -2.84
C ILE A 156 -3.29 -3.64 -2.53
N THR A 157 -2.47 -3.63 -3.57
CA THR A 157 -1.02 -3.54 -3.44
C THR A 157 -0.53 -2.17 -3.94
N MET A 158 0.25 -1.52 -3.10
CA MET A 158 1.12 -0.41 -3.48
C MET A 158 2.53 -0.97 -3.58
N ALA A 159 3.00 -1.21 -4.80
CA ALA A 159 4.35 -1.70 -5.03
C ALA A 159 5.29 -0.52 -5.29
N THR A 160 6.53 -0.62 -4.83
CA THR A 160 7.55 0.38 -5.14
C THR A 160 8.70 -0.26 -5.90
N GLN A 161 9.34 0.53 -6.76
CA GLN A 161 10.61 0.18 -7.37
C GLN A 161 11.52 1.40 -7.43
N ASN A 162 12.81 1.15 -7.27
CA ASN A 162 13.84 2.17 -7.42
C ASN A 162 14.39 2.11 -8.85
N PRO A 163 14.21 3.15 -9.68
CA PRO A 163 14.63 3.13 -11.07
C PRO A 163 16.16 3.20 -11.26
N ILE A 164 16.91 3.63 -10.26
CA ILE A 164 18.37 3.85 -10.36
C ILE A 164 19.19 2.63 -9.97
N GLU A 165 18.70 1.81 -9.06
CA GLU A 165 19.39 0.59 -8.66
C GLU A 165 19.29 -0.45 -9.78
N GLN A 166 20.38 -0.64 -10.53
CA GLN A 166 20.48 -1.66 -11.58
C GLN A 166 21.21 -2.91 -11.10
N GLU A 167 22.12 -2.79 -10.13
CA GLU A 167 22.85 -3.93 -9.57
C GLU A 167 21.98 -4.74 -8.63
N GLY A 168 21.91 -6.07 -8.86
CA GLY A 168 21.14 -6.98 -8.01
C GLY A 168 19.63 -6.84 -8.12
N THR A 169 19.10 -6.25 -9.20
CA THR A 169 17.67 -6.09 -9.43
C THR A 169 17.16 -6.98 -10.56
N TYR A 170 15.91 -7.37 -10.45
CA TYR A 170 15.16 -8.13 -11.46
C TYR A 170 14.01 -7.25 -11.97
N PRO A 171 14.19 -6.55 -13.10
CA PRO A 171 13.15 -5.68 -13.62
C PRO A 171 11.88 -6.46 -13.96
N LEU A 172 10.73 -5.84 -13.70
CA LEU A 172 9.45 -6.42 -14.08
C LEU A 172 9.29 -6.36 -15.61
N PRO A 173 8.98 -7.49 -16.28
CA PRO A 173 8.59 -7.48 -17.68
C PRO A 173 7.34 -6.61 -17.93
N GLU A 174 7.22 -6.03 -19.13
CA GLU A 174 6.07 -5.18 -19.49
C GLU A 174 4.72 -5.88 -19.28
N ALA A 175 4.62 -7.16 -19.67
CA ALA A 175 3.40 -7.96 -19.47
C ALA A 175 3.00 -8.14 -17.98
N GLN A 176 3.92 -7.95 -17.04
CA GLN A 176 3.64 -7.99 -15.61
C GLN A 176 3.27 -6.60 -15.08
N MET A 177 3.71 -5.55 -15.74
CA MET A 177 3.33 -4.17 -15.38
C MET A 177 1.84 -3.88 -15.69
N ASP A 178 1.23 -4.57 -16.63
CA ASP A 178 -0.19 -4.45 -16.94
C ASP A 178 -1.14 -4.85 -15.80
N ARG A 179 -0.61 -5.53 -14.77
CA ARG A 179 -1.37 -5.87 -13.54
C ARG A 179 -1.54 -4.68 -12.59
N PHE A 180 -0.83 -3.59 -12.84
CA PHE A 180 -0.99 -2.34 -12.10
C PHE A 180 -1.95 -1.41 -12.83
N LEU A 181 -2.94 -0.90 -12.11
CA LEU A 181 -3.89 0.07 -12.65
C LEU A 181 -3.19 1.36 -13.12
N MET A 182 -2.16 1.74 -12.39
CA MET A 182 -1.38 2.94 -12.70
C MET A 182 0.05 2.83 -12.21
N LYS A 183 0.93 3.53 -12.92
CA LYS A 183 2.30 3.80 -12.55
C LYS A 183 2.42 5.29 -12.22
N MET A 184 3.04 5.62 -11.09
CA MET A 184 3.16 6.99 -10.62
C MET A 184 4.51 7.24 -9.96
N SER A 185 4.91 8.51 -9.92
CA SER A 185 6.04 9.01 -9.14
C SER A 185 5.54 9.98 -8.08
N MET A 186 6.11 9.89 -6.88
CA MET A 186 5.81 10.83 -5.79
C MET A 186 6.57 12.15 -5.96
N GLY A 187 7.76 12.09 -6.55
CA GLY A 187 8.66 13.23 -6.67
C GLY A 187 9.12 13.79 -5.32
N TYR A 188 10.04 14.70 -5.35
CA TYR A 188 10.43 15.48 -4.16
C TYR A 188 9.36 16.54 -3.83
N PRO A 189 9.19 16.90 -2.53
CA PRO A 189 8.34 18.03 -2.17
C PRO A 189 8.88 19.31 -2.81
N ASP A 190 7.98 20.21 -3.17
CA ASP A 190 8.40 21.55 -3.56
C ASP A 190 8.86 22.35 -2.34
N ARG A 191 9.48 23.53 -2.58
CA ARG A 191 10.04 24.37 -1.50
C ARG A 191 8.98 24.81 -0.48
N GLN A 192 7.73 24.97 -0.90
CA GLN A 192 6.63 25.38 -0.01
C GLN A 192 6.15 24.19 0.82
N GLU A 193 6.01 23.03 0.21
CA GLU A 193 5.66 21.77 0.87
C GLU A 193 6.73 21.37 1.90
N GLU A 194 8.02 21.48 1.53
CA GLU A 194 9.14 21.21 2.43
C GLU A 194 9.12 22.11 3.65
N LYS A 195 8.92 23.42 3.45
CA LYS A 195 8.79 24.38 4.55
C LYS A 195 7.59 24.06 5.47
N ALA A 196 6.45 23.68 4.91
CA ALA A 196 5.27 23.30 5.68
C ALA A 196 5.51 22.02 6.50
N CYS A 197 6.21 21.01 5.94
CA CYS A 197 6.62 19.82 6.67
C CYS A 197 7.53 20.13 7.87
N LEU A 198 8.50 21.01 7.69
CA LEU A 198 9.42 21.40 8.76
C LEU A 198 8.71 22.14 9.89
N LEU A 199 7.76 23.03 9.59
CA LEU A 199 6.97 23.72 10.60
C LEU A 199 6.11 22.76 11.40
N TYR A 200 5.44 21.81 10.73
CA TYR A 200 4.60 20.81 11.41
C TYR A 200 5.42 19.90 12.35
N THR A 201 6.64 19.51 11.96
CA THR A 201 7.51 18.68 12.80
C THR A 201 8.09 19.45 13.98
N SER A 202 8.33 20.76 13.86
CA SER A 202 8.79 21.59 14.98
C SER A 202 7.70 21.80 16.03
N ASP A 203 6.46 22.06 15.61
CA ASP A 203 5.32 22.21 16.52
C ASP A 203 5.04 20.90 17.29
N ALA A 204 5.17 19.74 16.63
CA ALA A 204 5.02 18.44 17.28
C ALA A 204 6.16 18.11 18.27
N ALA A 205 7.34 18.70 18.09
CA ALA A 205 8.47 18.53 19.02
C ALA A 205 8.31 19.39 20.27
N ASP A 206 7.64 20.54 20.17
CA ASP A 206 7.37 21.42 21.31
C ASP A 206 6.28 20.88 22.24
N ASP A 207 5.39 20.01 21.74
CA ASP A 207 4.36 19.32 22.53
C ASP A 207 4.85 18.07 23.27
N THR A 208 6.11 17.65 23.10
CA THR A 208 6.68 16.57 23.91
C THR A 208 7.07 17.11 25.28
N PRO A 209 6.49 16.57 26.40
CA PRO A 209 6.92 16.98 27.72
C PRO A 209 8.43 16.69 27.87
N CYS A 210 9.21 17.73 28.17
CA CYS A 210 10.60 17.61 28.46
C CYS A 210 10.76 16.56 29.56
N VAL A 211 11.24 15.37 29.23
CA VAL A 211 11.69 14.40 30.24
C VAL A 211 12.94 15.01 30.88
N ASP A 212 12.76 15.53 32.04
CA ASP A 212 13.84 16.02 32.90
C ASP A 212 14.80 14.84 33.17
N LEU A 213 15.88 14.77 32.41
CA LEU A 213 16.99 13.87 32.68
C LEU A 213 17.71 14.40 33.90
N GLY A 214 17.05 14.24 35.08
CA GLY A 214 17.58 14.56 36.40
C GLY A 214 18.99 14.02 36.52
N GLY A 215 19.93 14.97 36.68
CA GLY A 215 21.32 14.70 36.82
C GLY A 215 21.58 13.75 37.98
N ARG A 216 22.34 12.69 37.69
CA ARG A 216 23.06 11.95 38.75
C ARG A 216 24.50 12.41 38.75
N ARG A 217 24.87 12.95 39.89
CA ARG A 217 26.25 13.11 40.33
C ARG A 217 26.95 11.77 40.48
#